data_29e3f537620deb680b04fccb2d6e34e4
#
_entry.id   29e3f537620deb680b04fccb2d6e34e4
#
_cell.length_a   1.000
_cell.length_b   1.000
_cell.length_c   1.000
_cell.angle_alpha   90.00
_cell.angle_beta   90.00
_cell.angle_gamma   90.00
#
_symmetry.space_group_name_H-M   'P 1'
#
loop_
_entity.id
_entity.type
_entity.pdbx_description
1 polymer ?
#
loop_
_entity_poly.entity_id
_entity_poly.type
_entity_poly.pdbx_seq_one_letter_code
_entity_poly.pdbx_strand_id
1 'polypeptide(L)'
;MKLIALDLDGTLFNNKSQISRENIKAIKEATAAGINVVISTGRPFGGLPFEAIKDTGIRYAITANGSAIYEIDTKKCLYENCLSDETAFSIIDYLMTKRVHMDAFINGCGYSPYKCLEDAKDLKMPPSIKEYIMTTRKRVNDITEMMRENNYHMQKMTINFPKDVDDNYYCRDEVFEHLKKIPEITLVSGGYGNLEFTKSGVDKGVALHKLAQILNIAADETMAVGDTENDMAIVKAAHIGVAMGNATDELKAQADYVTDTNENDGVAKAIRHFMG
;
A
#
# COMPACT_ATOMS: atom_id res chain seq x y z
N MET A 1 -24.14 5.36 -2.05
CA MET A 1 -22.68 5.09 -2.13
C MET A 1 -22.09 5.73 -3.39
N LYS A 2 -20.97 6.48 -3.26
CA LYS A 2 -20.34 7.19 -4.39
C LYS A 2 -18.82 6.94 -4.51
N LEU A 3 -18.19 6.35 -3.48
CA LEU A 3 -16.77 6.04 -3.47
C LEU A 3 -16.55 4.65 -2.87
N ILE A 4 -15.85 3.77 -3.60
CA ILE A 4 -15.46 2.44 -3.17
C ILE A 4 -13.94 2.34 -3.24
N ALA A 5 -13.27 2.11 -2.12
CA ALA A 5 -11.84 1.87 -2.05
C ALA A 5 -11.56 0.36 -1.92
N LEU A 6 -10.73 -0.17 -2.81
CA LEU A 6 -10.37 -1.58 -2.88
C LEU A 6 -8.88 -1.75 -2.61
N ASP A 7 -8.51 -2.54 -1.61
CA ASP A 7 -7.14 -3.01 -1.51
C ASP A 7 -6.80 -3.97 -2.67
N LEU A 8 -5.51 -4.18 -2.92
CA LEU A 8 -5.02 -5.02 -4.02
C LEU A 8 -4.67 -6.44 -3.57
N ASP A 9 -3.65 -6.56 -2.73
CA ASP A 9 -2.99 -7.82 -2.41
C ASP A 9 -3.78 -8.60 -1.36
N GLY A 10 -4.42 -9.72 -1.76
CA GLY A 10 -5.32 -10.48 -0.88
C GLY A 10 -6.78 -10.01 -0.92
N THR A 11 -7.07 -8.90 -1.61
CA THR A 11 -8.41 -8.34 -1.78
C THR A 11 -8.85 -8.41 -3.25
N LEU A 12 -8.39 -7.49 -4.10
CA LEU A 12 -8.76 -7.47 -5.51
C LEU A 12 -7.99 -8.52 -6.32
N PHE A 13 -6.75 -8.79 -5.95
CA PHE A 13 -5.94 -9.86 -6.52
C PHE A 13 -6.24 -11.22 -5.89
N ASN A 14 -6.36 -12.24 -6.74
CA ASN A 14 -6.31 -13.64 -6.32
C ASN A 14 -4.85 -14.06 -6.00
N ASN A 15 -4.67 -15.31 -5.53
CA ASN A 15 -3.35 -15.85 -5.16
C ASN A 15 -2.35 -15.96 -6.34
N LYS A 16 -2.80 -15.71 -7.58
CA LYS A 16 -1.97 -15.61 -8.79
C LYS A 16 -1.68 -14.17 -9.19
N SER A 17 -1.98 -13.19 -8.33
CA SER A 17 -1.86 -11.75 -8.59
C SER A 17 -2.65 -11.29 -9.83
N GLN A 18 -3.83 -11.88 -10.04
CA GLN A 18 -4.73 -11.56 -11.16
C GLN A 18 -6.07 -11.03 -10.63
N ILE A 19 -6.68 -10.13 -11.36
CA ILE A 19 -8.05 -9.68 -11.10
C ILE A 19 -9.01 -10.60 -11.87
N SER A 20 -9.97 -11.19 -11.18
CA SER A 20 -10.94 -12.08 -11.81
C SER A 20 -11.86 -11.33 -12.79
N ARG A 21 -12.45 -12.07 -13.75
CA ARG A 21 -13.39 -11.50 -14.71
C ARG A 21 -14.64 -10.93 -14.03
N GLU A 22 -15.12 -11.57 -12.95
CA GLU A 22 -16.27 -11.11 -12.19
C GLU A 22 -15.96 -9.85 -11.39
N ASN A 23 -14.78 -9.73 -10.80
CA ASN A 23 -14.35 -8.49 -10.13
C ASN A 23 -14.24 -7.34 -11.14
N ILE A 24 -13.63 -7.55 -12.33
CA ILE A 24 -13.56 -6.54 -13.39
C ILE A 24 -14.98 -6.12 -13.82
N LYS A 25 -15.90 -7.08 -13.99
CA LYS A 25 -17.28 -6.80 -14.40
C LYS A 25 -18.02 -5.96 -13.35
N ALA A 26 -17.95 -6.33 -12.07
CA ALA A 26 -18.57 -5.57 -10.99
C ALA A 26 -18.00 -4.14 -10.85
N ILE A 27 -16.70 -3.97 -11.02
CA ILE A 27 -16.06 -2.64 -11.04
C ILE A 27 -16.61 -1.81 -12.20
N LYS A 28 -16.73 -2.37 -13.40
CA LYS A 28 -17.32 -1.68 -14.57
C LYS A 28 -18.78 -1.33 -14.36
N GLU A 29 -19.56 -2.22 -13.75
CA GLU A 29 -20.95 -1.95 -13.37
C GLU A 29 -21.05 -0.76 -12.41
N ALA A 30 -20.22 -0.73 -11.37
CA ALA A 30 -20.17 0.36 -10.40
C ALA A 30 -19.72 1.70 -11.04
N THR A 31 -18.67 1.67 -11.84
CA THR A 31 -18.17 2.90 -12.50
C THR A 31 -19.15 3.43 -13.54
N ALA A 32 -19.86 2.56 -14.27
CA ALA A 32 -20.92 2.94 -15.18
C ALA A 32 -22.14 3.55 -14.46
N ALA A 33 -22.40 3.15 -13.21
CA ALA A 33 -23.40 3.76 -12.35
C ALA A 33 -22.98 5.10 -11.70
N GLY A 34 -21.78 5.61 -12.04
CA GLY A 34 -21.25 6.87 -11.52
C GLY A 34 -20.55 6.76 -10.17
N ILE A 35 -20.26 5.55 -9.69
CA ILE A 35 -19.50 5.33 -8.45
C ILE A 35 -18.00 5.41 -8.75
N ASN A 36 -17.24 6.16 -7.96
CA ASN A 36 -15.79 6.18 -8.04
C ASN A 36 -15.23 4.93 -7.38
N VAL A 37 -14.80 3.96 -8.16
CA VAL A 37 -14.02 2.82 -7.66
C VAL A 37 -12.54 3.18 -7.71
N VAL A 38 -11.82 3.03 -6.61
CA VAL A 38 -10.42 3.44 -6.46
C VAL A 38 -9.59 2.32 -5.85
N ILE A 39 -8.31 2.28 -6.19
CA ILE A 39 -7.34 1.41 -5.55
C ILE A 39 -6.87 2.04 -4.24
N SER A 40 -6.67 1.23 -3.18
CA SER A 40 -6.04 1.66 -1.92
C SER A 40 -4.98 0.64 -1.51
N THR A 41 -3.71 0.97 -1.67
CA THR A 41 -2.64 -0.02 -1.55
C THR A 41 -1.41 0.50 -0.80
N GLY A 42 -0.63 -0.43 -0.24
CA GLY A 42 0.71 -0.15 0.28
C GLY A 42 1.77 0.02 -0.79
N ARG A 43 1.47 -0.26 -2.07
CA ARG A 43 2.40 -0.12 -3.18
C ARG A 43 2.65 1.35 -3.53
N PRO A 44 3.81 1.70 -4.14
CA PRO A 44 3.99 3.01 -4.76
C PRO A 44 3.14 3.11 -6.04
N PHE A 45 2.87 4.31 -6.52
CA PHE A 45 2.08 4.54 -7.75
C PHE A 45 2.64 3.77 -8.96
N GLY A 46 3.96 3.80 -9.18
CA GLY A 46 4.61 3.04 -10.25
C GLY A 46 4.55 1.52 -10.10
N GLY A 47 4.07 1.00 -8.97
CA GLY A 47 3.84 -0.42 -8.70
C GLY A 47 2.38 -0.86 -8.88
N LEU A 48 1.52 0.02 -9.40
CA LEU A 48 0.13 -0.31 -9.70
C LEU A 48 0.03 -1.25 -10.92
N PRO A 49 -0.98 -2.13 -10.96
CA PRO A 49 -1.19 -3.07 -12.06
C PRO A 49 -1.94 -2.39 -13.23
N PHE A 50 -1.34 -1.37 -13.85
CA PHE A 50 -2.00 -0.51 -14.85
C PHE A 50 -2.70 -1.31 -15.96
N GLU A 51 -2.07 -2.36 -16.49
CA GLU A 51 -2.67 -3.18 -17.56
C GLU A 51 -3.90 -3.97 -17.06
N ALA A 52 -3.87 -4.43 -15.79
CA ALA A 52 -4.99 -5.20 -15.23
C ALA A 52 -6.21 -4.33 -14.90
N ILE A 53 -6.00 -3.05 -14.59
CA ILE A 53 -7.08 -2.10 -14.27
C ILE A 53 -7.48 -1.24 -15.48
N LYS A 54 -6.81 -1.40 -16.61
CA LYS A 54 -7.15 -0.69 -17.84
C LYS A 54 -8.60 -0.94 -18.24
N ASP A 55 -9.26 0.07 -18.72
CA ASP A 55 -10.67 0.01 -19.17
C ASP A 55 -11.69 -0.43 -18.08
N THR A 56 -11.33 -0.42 -16.79
CA THR A 56 -12.24 -0.70 -15.69
C THR A 56 -13.04 0.53 -15.23
N GLY A 57 -12.57 1.74 -15.58
CA GLY A 57 -13.11 3.01 -15.09
C GLY A 57 -12.49 3.47 -13.78
N ILE A 58 -11.52 2.72 -13.21
CA ILE A 58 -10.75 3.16 -12.02
C ILE A 58 -9.87 4.33 -12.41
N ARG A 59 -10.08 5.49 -11.78
CA ARG A 59 -9.36 6.73 -12.10
C ARG A 59 -8.41 7.22 -11.03
N TYR A 60 -8.56 6.76 -9.79
CA TYR A 60 -7.76 7.25 -8.67
C TYR A 60 -7.15 6.09 -7.89
N ALA A 61 -6.02 6.37 -7.25
CA ALA A 61 -5.36 5.44 -6.37
C ALA A 61 -4.81 6.14 -5.11
N ILE A 62 -5.12 5.58 -3.95
CA ILE A 62 -4.46 5.82 -2.69
C ILE A 62 -3.26 4.87 -2.64
N THR A 63 -2.05 5.39 -2.46
CA THR A 63 -0.80 4.63 -2.56
C THR A 63 0.08 4.84 -1.33
N ALA A 64 1.09 3.99 -1.17
CA ALA A 64 2.06 4.08 -0.08
C ALA A 64 1.39 4.16 1.31
N ASN A 65 0.39 3.28 1.56
CA ASN A 65 -0.40 3.24 2.80
C ASN A 65 -1.10 4.56 3.14
N GLY A 66 -1.50 5.36 2.13
CA GLY A 66 -2.20 6.63 2.34
C GLY A 66 -1.32 7.88 2.24
N SER A 67 -0.02 7.72 2.06
CA SER A 67 0.90 8.87 1.94
C SER A 67 0.69 9.69 0.67
N ALA A 68 0.09 9.12 -0.38
CA ALA A 68 -0.20 9.85 -1.61
C ALA A 68 -1.48 9.37 -2.32
N ILE A 69 -2.11 10.30 -3.04
CA ILE A 69 -3.27 10.06 -3.89
C ILE A 69 -2.93 10.52 -5.30
N TYR A 70 -3.15 9.64 -6.26
CA TYR A 70 -2.89 9.92 -7.68
C TYR A 70 -4.14 9.80 -8.53
N GLU A 71 -4.25 10.65 -9.55
CA GLU A 71 -5.11 10.42 -10.69
C GLU A 71 -4.35 9.56 -11.71
N ILE A 72 -4.91 8.40 -12.09
CA ILE A 72 -4.19 7.36 -12.85
C ILE A 72 -3.88 7.81 -14.26
N ASP A 73 -4.86 8.35 -14.98
CA ASP A 73 -4.74 8.70 -16.40
C ASP A 73 -3.70 9.80 -16.65
N THR A 74 -3.72 10.82 -15.79
CA THR A 74 -2.80 11.98 -15.89
C THR A 74 -1.50 11.77 -15.13
N LYS A 75 -1.43 10.74 -14.28
CA LYS A 75 -0.34 10.48 -13.34
C LYS A 75 -0.09 11.64 -12.36
N LYS A 76 -1.09 12.50 -12.19
CA LYS A 76 -0.98 13.66 -11.31
C LYS A 76 -1.12 13.26 -9.86
N CYS A 77 -0.18 13.66 -9.01
CA CYS A 77 -0.33 13.59 -7.57
C CYS A 77 -1.31 14.68 -7.12
N LEU A 78 -2.44 14.26 -6.53
CA LEU A 78 -3.50 15.13 -6.04
C LEU A 78 -3.32 15.50 -4.57
N TYR A 79 -2.64 14.63 -3.83
CA TYR A 79 -2.33 14.79 -2.41
C TYR A 79 -1.08 13.99 -2.07
N GLU A 80 -0.26 14.56 -1.21
CA GLU A 80 0.93 13.93 -0.68
C GLU A 80 1.15 14.39 0.76
N ASN A 81 1.53 13.47 1.65
CA ASN A 81 1.89 13.75 3.03
C ASN A 81 3.14 12.94 3.39
N CYS A 82 4.29 13.52 3.12
CA CYS A 82 5.60 12.90 3.26
C CYS A 82 6.23 13.11 4.64
N LEU A 83 7.23 12.29 4.95
CA LEU A 83 8.13 12.56 6.08
C LEU A 83 8.88 13.88 5.85
N SER A 84 9.34 14.49 6.95
CA SER A 84 10.32 15.56 6.83
C SER A 84 11.65 15.01 6.30
N ASP A 85 12.37 15.80 5.52
CA ASP A 85 13.67 15.38 4.97
C ASP A 85 14.66 15.05 6.09
N GLU A 86 14.64 15.82 7.18
CA GLU A 86 15.49 15.57 8.35
C GLU A 86 15.25 14.17 8.94
N THR A 87 13.99 13.79 9.18
CA THR A 87 13.64 12.46 9.69
C THR A 87 13.99 11.38 8.68
N ALA A 88 13.67 11.58 7.40
CA ALA A 88 13.95 10.62 6.34
C ALA A 88 15.45 10.34 6.20
N PHE A 89 16.28 11.39 6.16
CA PHE A 89 17.74 11.27 6.02
C PHE A 89 18.37 10.59 7.23
N SER A 90 17.97 10.98 8.45
CA SER A 90 18.46 10.34 9.68
C SER A 90 18.18 8.82 9.69
N ILE A 91 16.99 8.41 9.26
CA ILE A 91 16.63 6.99 9.19
C ILE A 91 17.43 6.28 8.08
N ILE A 92 17.56 6.88 6.90
CA ILE A 92 18.36 6.31 5.80
C ILE A 92 19.81 6.10 6.26
N ASP A 93 20.44 7.11 6.85
CA ASP A 93 21.82 7.05 7.33
C ASP A 93 22.01 5.90 8.36
N TYR A 94 21.05 5.76 9.29
CA TYR A 94 21.06 4.64 10.23
C TYR A 94 20.96 3.29 9.53
N LEU A 95 19.98 3.13 8.62
CA LEU A 95 19.76 1.87 7.90
C LEU A 95 20.93 1.50 6.98
N MET A 96 21.62 2.47 6.41
CA MET A 96 22.83 2.24 5.60
C MET A 96 24.01 1.63 6.39
N THR A 97 23.95 1.66 7.73
CA THR A 97 24.89 0.95 8.61
C THR A 97 24.51 -0.50 8.87
N LYS A 98 23.32 -0.94 8.44
CA LYS A 98 22.76 -2.25 8.72
C LYS A 98 22.77 -3.14 7.47
N ARG A 99 22.65 -4.47 7.71
CA ARG A 99 22.42 -5.45 6.64
C ARG A 99 20.94 -5.58 6.39
N VAL A 100 20.39 -4.71 5.54
CA VAL A 100 18.97 -4.65 5.20
C VAL A 100 18.78 -4.34 3.73
N HIS A 101 17.69 -4.82 3.16
CA HIS A 101 17.18 -4.30 1.90
C HIS A 101 16.13 -3.22 2.22
N MET A 102 16.33 -2.00 1.72
CA MET A 102 15.39 -0.90 1.89
C MET A 102 14.80 -0.45 0.56
N ASP A 103 13.48 -0.21 0.57
CA ASP A 103 12.70 0.37 -0.50
C ASP A 103 12.12 1.70 -0.04
N ALA A 104 12.64 2.82 -0.50
CA ALA A 104 12.07 4.14 -0.28
C ALA A 104 11.06 4.49 -1.37
N PHE A 105 9.81 4.79 -0.99
CA PHE A 105 8.78 5.24 -1.92
C PHE A 105 8.80 6.76 -1.97
N ILE A 106 9.18 7.30 -3.11
CA ILE A 106 9.47 8.71 -3.33
C ILE A 106 8.85 9.11 -4.66
N ASN A 107 8.04 10.18 -4.66
CA ASN A 107 7.37 10.67 -5.86
C ASN A 107 6.71 9.54 -6.69
N GLY A 108 5.97 8.67 -6.01
CA GLY A 108 5.25 7.56 -6.62
C GLY A 108 6.10 6.39 -7.12
N CYS A 109 7.41 6.41 -6.96
CA CYS A 109 8.32 5.34 -7.37
C CYS A 109 9.01 4.69 -6.16
N GLY A 110 9.34 3.41 -6.27
CA GLY A 110 10.22 2.75 -5.31
C GLY A 110 11.69 2.90 -5.70
N TYR A 111 12.54 3.24 -4.75
CA TYR A 111 14.00 3.39 -4.93
C TYR A 111 14.75 2.53 -3.94
N SER A 112 15.75 1.79 -4.41
CA SER A 112 16.64 0.98 -3.57
C SER A 112 18.10 1.32 -3.87
N PRO A 113 18.96 1.48 -2.83
CA PRO A 113 20.39 1.63 -3.04
C PRO A 113 21.01 0.37 -3.67
N TYR A 114 21.99 0.53 -4.54
CA TYR A 114 22.73 -0.61 -5.11
C TYR A 114 23.31 -1.53 -4.03
N LYS A 115 23.83 -0.96 -2.94
CA LYS A 115 24.36 -1.71 -1.80
C LYS A 115 23.33 -2.69 -1.21
N CYS A 116 22.07 -2.28 -1.10
CA CYS A 116 21.00 -3.07 -0.49
C CYS A 116 20.49 -4.21 -1.41
N LEU A 117 20.83 -4.20 -2.70
CA LEU A 117 20.42 -5.25 -3.63
C LEU A 117 21.17 -6.57 -3.42
N GLU A 118 22.36 -6.53 -2.86
CA GLU A 118 23.09 -7.74 -2.50
C GLU A 118 22.37 -8.46 -1.36
N ASP A 119 21.90 -7.71 -0.38
CA ASP A 119 21.12 -8.23 0.74
C ASP A 119 19.74 -8.77 0.29
N ALA A 120 19.17 -8.23 -0.80
CA ALA A 120 17.92 -8.73 -1.38
C ALA A 120 18.02 -10.18 -1.88
N LYS A 121 19.21 -10.69 -2.22
CA LYS A 121 19.39 -12.08 -2.64
C LYS A 121 19.08 -13.07 -1.53
N ASP A 122 19.34 -12.68 -0.28
CA ASP A 122 19.18 -13.51 0.91
C ASP A 122 17.79 -13.35 1.57
N LEU A 123 16.89 -12.56 0.96
CA LEU A 123 15.52 -12.42 1.44
C LEU A 123 14.73 -13.72 1.23
N LYS A 124 14.12 -14.23 2.31
CA LYS A 124 13.20 -15.37 2.28
C LYS A 124 11.77 -14.88 2.08
N MET A 125 11.38 -14.69 0.83
CA MET A 125 10.05 -14.29 0.41
C MET A 125 9.64 -15.04 -0.86
N PRO A 126 8.33 -15.09 -1.21
CA PRO A 126 7.88 -15.71 -2.45
C PRO A 126 8.60 -15.16 -3.68
N PRO A 127 8.96 -16.02 -4.65
CA PRO A 127 9.68 -15.59 -5.86
C PRO A 127 8.98 -14.45 -6.61
N SER A 128 7.65 -14.46 -6.68
CA SER A 128 6.85 -13.41 -7.33
C SER A 128 7.02 -12.03 -6.68
N ILE A 129 7.06 -11.97 -5.34
CA ILE A 129 7.30 -10.72 -4.61
C ILE A 129 8.73 -10.25 -4.80
N LYS A 130 9.70 -11.17 -4.76
CA LYS A 130 11.11 -10.85 -5.02
C LYS A 130 11.29 -10.30 -6.45
N GLU A 131 10.68 -10.93 -7.44
CA GLU A 131 10.69 -10.48 -8.84
C GLU A 131 10.04 -9.09 -8.96
N TYR A 132 8.88 -8.87 -8.34
CA TYR A 132 8.22 -7.56 -8.30
C TYR A 132 9.15 -6.47 -7.74
N ILE A 133 9.80 -6.70 -6.60
CA ILE A 133 10.77 -5.76 -6.03
C ILE A 133 11.91 -5.52 -7.01
N MET A 134 12.53 -6.57 -7.53
CA MET A 134 13.71 -6.47 -8.39
C MET A 134 13.44 -5.79 -9.74
N THR A 135 12.21 -5.85 -10.25
CA THR A 135 11.84 -5.32 -11.56
C THR A 135 11.23 -3.92 -11.49
N THR A 136 10.61 -3.54 -10.37
CA THR A 136 9.89 -2.27 -10.27
C THR A 136 10.67 -1.17 -9.55
N ARG A 137 11.77 -1.52 -8.82
CA ARG A 137 12.54 -0.53 -8.07
C ARG A 137 13.60 0.15 -8.93
N LYS A 138 13.65 1.47 -8.85
CA LYS A 138 14.75 2.26 -9.41
C LYS A 138 15.98 2.14 -8.51
N ARG A 139 17.13 1.93 -9.13
CA ARG A 139 18.38 1.73 -8.42
C ARG A 139 19.15 3.04 -8.36
N VAL A 140 19.63 3.39 -7.18
CA VAL A 140 20.38 4.62 -6.94
C VAL A 140 21.63 4.33 -6.13
N ASN A 141 22.66 5.17 -6.25
CA ASN A 141 23.85 5.10 -5.40
C ASN A 141 23.51 5.59 -3.99
N ASP A 142 22.85 6.75 -3.92
CA ASP A 142 22.45 7.43 -2.69
C ASP A 142 21.04 7.95 -2.81
N ILE A 143 20.14 7.51 -1.91
CA ILE A 143 18.73 7.96 -1.89
C ILE A 143 18.66 9.42 -1.44
N THR A 144 19.48 9.80 -0.45
CA THR A 144 19.46 11.14 0.15
C THR A 144 19.91 12.20 -0.86
N GLU A 145 20.99 11.92 -1.60
CA GLU A 145 21.48 12.78 -2.67
C GLU A 145 20.41 12.92 -3.77
N MET A 146 19.83 11.82 -4.23
CA MET A 146 18.76 11.82 -5.24
C MET A 146 17.55 12.62 -4.78
N MET A 147 17.14 12.53 -3.50
CA MET A 147 16.03 13.33 -2.96
C MET A 147 16.36 14.82 -2.99
N ARG A 148 17.56 15.21 -2.55
CA ARG A 148 18.00 16.64 -2.54
C ARG A 148 18.06 17.23 -3.95
N GLU A 149 18.69 16.52 -4.89
CA GLU A 149 18.86 16.98 -6.28
C GLU A 149 17.53 17.22 -7.01
N ASN A 150 16.52 16.41 -6.70
CA ASN A 150 15.22 16.48 -7.37
C ASN A 150 14.13 17.19 -6.55
N ASN A 151 14.44 17.64 -5.34
CA ASN A 151 13.46 18.17 -4.39
C ASN A 151 12.29 17.21 -4.16
N TYR A 152 12.63 15.93 -3.94
CA TYR A 152 11.67 14.85 -3.69
C TYR A 152 11.60 14.51 -2.20
N HIS A 153 10.42 14.09 -1.76
CA HIS A 153 10.15 13.75 -0.36
C HIS A 153 9.72 12.28 -0.24
N MET A 154 10.01 11.66 0.91
CA MET A 154 9.70 10.27 1.16
C MET A 154 8.26 10.07 1.61
N GLN A 155 7.51 9.28 0.85
CA GLN A 155 6.12 8.89 1.15
C GLN A 155 6.08 7.73 2.16
N LYS A 156 6.92 6.70 1.96
CA LYS A 156 6.94 5.47 2.75
C LYS A 156 8.30 4.81 2.64
N MET A 157 8.68 4.01 3.62
CA MET A 157 9.78 3.05 3.48
C MET A 157 9.31 1.65 3.85
N THR A 158 9.81 0.65 3.12
CA THR A 158 9.75 -0.76 3.47
C THR A 158 11.16 -1.29 3.69
N ILE A 159 11.38 -1.97 4.81
CA ILE A 159 12.67 -2.55 5.20
C ILE A 159 12.50 -4.06 5.25
N ASN A 160 13.25 -4.78 4.43
CA ASN A 160 13.27 -6.23 4.42
C ASN A 160 14.59 -6.73 5.01
N PHE A 161 14.48 -7.78 5.81
CA PHE A 161 15.61 -8.32 6.57
C PHE A 161 16.03 -9.67 6.01
N PRO A 162 17.30 -9.84 5.62
CA PRO A 162 17.86 -11.16 5.35
C PRO A 162 17.82 -12.05 6.59
N LYS A 163 17.83 -13.35 6.38
CA LYS A 163 17.89 -14.32 7.45
C LYS A 163 19.24 -15.05 7.46
N ASP A 164 19.66 -15.47 8.65
CA ASP A 164 20.83 -16.32 8.83
C ASP A 164 20.53 -17.81 8.54
N VAL A 165 21.51 -18.67 8.78
CA VAL A 165 21.40 -20.12 8.57
C VAL A 165 20.41 -20.80 9.52
N ASP A 166 20.16 -20.20 10.68
CA ASP A 166 19.23 -20.66 11.71
C ASP A 166 17.83 -20.06 11.58
N ASP A 167 17.55 -19.37 10.46
CA ASP A 167 16.29 -18.69 10.11
C ASP A 167 15.94 -17.46 10.96
N ASN A 168 16.91 -16.87 11.68
CA ASN A 168 16.73 -15.63 12.41
C ASN A 168 16.96 -14.41 11.51
N TYR A 169 16.18 -13.35 11.70
CA TYR A 169 16.38 -12.10 10.96
C TYR A 169 17.63 -11.36 11.45
N TYR A 170 18.46 -10.92 10.52
CA TYR A 170 19.55 -10.00 10.83
C TYR A 170 19.00 -8.66 11.32
N CYS A 171 19.50 -8.16 12.44
CA CYS A 171 19.27 -6.84 13.03
C CYS A 171 17.80 -6.35 13.08
N ARG A 172 16.79 -7.18 12.80
CA ARG A 172 15.38 -6.75 12.72
C ARG A 172 14.88 -6.13 14.03
N ASP A 173 15.14 -6.79 15.15
CA ASP A 173 14.67 -6.31 16.46
C ASP A 173 15.42 -5.03 16.88
N GLU A 174 16.71 -4.94 16.57
CA GLU A 174 17.48 -3.72 16.78
C GLU A 174 16.92 -2.54 15.98
N VAL A 175 16.61 -2.76 14.70
CA VAL A 175 16.02 -1.74 13.83
C VAL A 175 14.61 -1.37 14.32
N PHE A 176 13.79 -2.35 14.71
CA PHE A 176 12.46 -2.11 15.26
C PHE A 176 12.52 -1.21 16.52
N GLU A 177 13.37 -1.56 17.50
CA GLU A 177 13.51 -0.80 18.74
C GLU A 177 14.13 0.60 18.53
N HIS A 178 14.91 0.78 17.46
CA HIS A 178 15.41 2.10 17.08
C HIS A 178 14.30 2.95 16.48
N LEU A 179 13.61 2.44 15.45
CA LEU A 179 12.56 3.17 14.73
C LEU A 179 11.34 3.48 15.60
N LYS A 180 10.97 2.59 16.52
CA LYS A 180 9.87 2.78 17.47
C LYS A 180 10.02 4.02 18.36
N LYS A 181 11.23 4.53 18.53
CA LYS A 181 11.52 5.73 19.34
C LYS A 181 11.32 7.03 18.56
N ILE A 182 11.06 6.96 17.25
CA ILE A 182 10.90 8.14 16.39
C ILE A 182 9.41 8.50 16.33
N PRO A 183 8.98 9.60 16.99
CA PRO A 183 7.55 9.93 17.09
C PRO A 183 6.94 10.44 15.77
N GLU A 184 7.79 10.85 14.81
CA GLU A 184 7.38 11.37 13.51
C GLU A 184 6.93 10.28 12.51
N ILE A 185 7.08 9.00 12.89
CA ILE A 185 6.67 7.89 12.02
C ILE A 185 5.60 7.02 12.66
N THR A 186 4.78 6.41 11.82
CA THR A 186 3.95 5.25 12.16
C THR A 186 4.63 4.01 11.63
N LEU A 187 5.11 3.15 12.54
CA LEU A 187 5.83 1.91 12.25
C LEU A 187 4.88 0.72 12.35
N VAL A 188 4.85 -0.12 11.33
CA VAL A 188 4.06 -1.36 11.30
C VAL A 188 4.93 -2.54 10.86
N SER A 189 4.58 -3.74 11.30
CA SER A 189 5.11 -4.99 10.76
C SER A 189 4.27 -5.40 9.57
N GLY A 190 4.92 -5.61 8.43
CA GLY A 190 4.26 -6.12 7.24
C GLY A 190 4.48 -7.63 7.05
N GLY A 191 4.08 -8.15 5.89
CA GLY A 191 4.30 -9.55 5.53
C GLY A 191 5.78 -9.92 5.46
N TYR A 192 6.07 -11.20 5.67
CA TYR A 192 7.45 -11.76 5.60
C TYR A 192 8.44 -11.13 6.57
N GLY A 193 7.97 -10.61 7.71
CA GLY A 193 8.81 -10.03 8.76
C GLY A 193 9.43 -8.68 8.42
N ASN A 194 8.99 -8.02 7.36
CA ASN A 194 9.44 -6.68 7.02
C ASN A 194 8.93 -5.64 8.05
N LEU A 195 9.52 -4.46 8.01
CA LEU A 195 9.02 -3.27 8.69
C LEU A 195 8.66 -2.22 7.64
N GLU A 196 7.56 -1.52 7.89
CA GLU A 196 7.10 -0.43 7.05
C GLU A 196 6.85 0.79 7.90
N PHE A 197 7.15 1.97 7.39
CA PHE A 197 6.75 3.19 8.04
C PHE A 197 6.33 4.29 7.06
N THR A 198 5.38 5.08 7.52
CA THR A 198 4.92 6.33 6.92
C THR A 198 5.10 7.45 7.91
N LYS A 199 4.86 8.69 7.52
CA LYS A 199 4.74 9.80 8.46
C LYS A 199 3.64 9.52 9.49
N SER A 200 3.87 9.92 10.73
CA SER A 200 2.89 9.78 11.81
C SER A 200 1.54 10.42 11.44
N GLY A 201 0.45 9.70 11.72
CA GLY A 201 -0.91 10.13 11.38
C GLY A 201 -1.29 9.95 9.91
N VAL A 202 -0.47 9.26 9.11
CA VAL A 202 -0.79 8.87 7.73
C VAL A 202 -1.20 7.41 7.71
N ASP A 203 -2.40 7.15 7.21
CA ASP A 203 -2.95 5.83 6.95
C ASP A 203 -3.95 5.85 5.77
N LYS A 204 -4.40 4.68 5.35
CA LYS A 204 -5.35 4.52 4.24
C LYS A 204 -6.72 5.19 4.54
N GLY A 205 -7.14 5.27 5.81
CA GLY A 205 -8.42 5.87 6.23
C GLY A 205 -8.39 7.38 6.12
N VAL A 206 -7.33 8.02 6.60
CA VAL A 206 -7.11 9.48 6.42
C VAL A 206 -7.08 9.83 4.93
N ALA A 207 -6.42 9.02 4.12
CA ALA A 207 -6.36 9.24 2.67
C ALA A 207 -7.72 9.03 1.98
N LEU A 208 -8.56 8.07 2.44
CA LEU A 208 -9.92 7.89 1.94
C LEU A 208 -10.75 9.16 2.15
N HIS A 209 -10.74 9.72 3.36
CA HIS A 209 -11.45 10.97 3.65
C HIS A 209 -10.90 12.14 2.82
N LYS A 210 -9.58 12.20 2.64
CA LYS A 210 -8.95 13.23 1.79
C LYS A 210 -9.40 13.12 0.34
N LEU A 211 -9.45 11.90 -0.21
CA LEU A 211 -9.94 11.68 -1.57
C LEU A 211 -11.43 12.01 -1.69
N ALA A 212 -12.26 11.62 -0.71
CA ALA A 212 -13.67 11.98 -0.68
C ALA A 212 -13.86 13.50 -0.71
N GLN A 213 -13.07 14.26 0.08
CA GLN A 213 -13.07 15.74 0.03
C GLN A 213 -12.70 16.29 -1.35
N ILE A 214 -11.64 15.75 -1.99
CA ILE A 214 -11.21 16.18 -3.34
C ILE A 214 -12.31 15.95 -4.36
N LEU A 215 -13.09 14.86 -4.23
CA LEU A 215 -14.16 14.48 -5.14
C LEU A 215 -15.54 15.07 -4.75
N ASN A 216 -15.62 15.85 -3.67
CA ASN A 216 -16.88 16.38 -3.10
C ASN A 216 -17.90 15.28 -2.78
N ILE A 217 -17.42 14.16 -2.19
CA ILE A 217 -18.22 13.01 -1.76
C ILE A 217 -18.37 13.07 -0.23
N ALA A 218 -19.58 12.87 0.28
CA ALA A 218 -19.82 12.85 1.72
C ALA A 218 -19.24 11.56 2.36
N ALA A 219 -18.86 11.64 3.63
CA ALA A 219 -18.24 10.51 4.34
C ALA A 219 -19.15 9.28 4.42
N ASP A 220 -20.46 9.50 4.55
CA ASP A 220 -21.51 8.47 4.58
C ASP A 220 -21.83 7.83 3.20
N GLU A 221 -21.13 8.26 2.16
CA GLU A 221 -21.24 7.70 0.81
C GLU A 221 -20.02 6.85 0.41
N THR A 222 -19.22 6.40 1.39
CA THR A 222 -17.97 5.67 1.17
C THR A 222 -18.07 4.20 1.57
N MET A 223 -17.37 3.32 0.84
CA MET A 223 -17.14 1.92 1.18
C MET A 223 -15.65 1.61 1.04
N ALA A 224 -15.13 0.74 1.89
CA ALA A 224 -13.77 0.22 1.76
C ALA A 224 -13.77 -1.29 1.93
N VAL A 225 -12.91 -1.98 1.14
CA VAL A 225 -12.74 -3.43 1.18
C VAL A 225 -11.26 -3.74 1.40
N GLY A 226 -10.95 -4.60 2.37
CA GLY A 226 -9.58 -4.99 2.71
C GLY A 226 -9.50 -6.36 3.36
N ASP A 227 -8.27 -6.84 3.62
CA ASP A 227 -8.03 -8.18 4.17
C ASP A 227 -6.99 -8.26 5.30
N THR A 228 -6.13 -7.25 5.47
CA THR A 228 -5.05 -7.30 6.46
C THR A 228 -5.03 -6.10 7.40
N GLU A 229 -4.10 -6.12 8.36
CA GLU A 229 -3.96 -5.08 9.40
C GLU A 229 -3.79 -3.66 8.81
N ASN A 230 -3.11 -3.52 7.67
CA ASN A 230 -2.92 -2.22 7.03
C ASN A 230 -4.22 -1.63 6.45
N ASP A 231 -5.30 -2.43 6.37
CA ASP A 231 -6.63 -2.01 5.94
C ASP A 231 -7.53 -1.64 7.11
N MET A 232 -7.10 -1.92 8.34
CA MET A 232 -7.91 -1.64 9.54
C MET A 232 -8.37 -0.18 9.59
N ALA A 233 -7.48 0.75 9.27
CA ALA A 233 -7.78 2.17 9.29
C ALA A 233 -8.83 2.56 8.24
N ILE A 234 -8.72 2.04 7.02
CA ILE A 234 -9.65 2.41 5.94
C ILE A 234 -11.02 1.73 6.10
N VAL A 235 -11.06 0.48 6.58
CA VAL A 235 -12.29 -0.25 6.88
C VAL A 235 -13.08 0.45 7.99
N LYS A 236 -12.40 0.96 9.02
CA LYS A 236 -13.04 1.74 10.09
C LYS A 236 -13.44 3.16 9.68
N ALA A 237 -12.71 3.77 8.75
CA ALA A 237 -12.96 5.15 8.31
C ALA A 237 -14.08 5.25 7.27
N ALA A 238 -14.33 4.22 6.50
CA ALA A 238 -15.42 4.16 5.55
C ALA A 238 -16.77 4.09 6.27
N HIS A 239 -17.83 4.57 5.62
CA HIS A 239 -19.20 4.39 6.12
C HIS A 239 -19.62 2.91 6.10
N ILE A 240 -19.15 2.17 5.10
CA ILE A 240 -19.32 0.73 5.00
C ILE A 240 -17.93 0.09 4.93
N GLY A 241 -17.53 -0.53 6.01
CA GLY A 241 -16.28 -1.29 6.10
C GLY A 241 -16.52 -2.77 5.77
N VAL A 242 -15.82 -3.29 4.77
CA VAL A 242 -15.95 -4.69 4.33
C VAL A 242 -14.64 -5.43 4.52
N ALA A 243 -14.70 -6.58 5.19
CA ALA A 243 -13.58 -7.52 5.26
C ALA A 243 -13.75 -8.65 4.24
N MET A 244 -12.65 -9.03 3.60
CA MET A 244 -12.62 -10.23 2.75
C MET A 244 -12.81 -11.51 3.57
N GLY A 245 -13.32 -12.58 2.97
CA GLY A 245 -13.47 -13.89 3.61
C GLY A 245 -12.14 -14.50 4.06
N ASN A 246 -11.04 -14.17 3.39
CA ASN A 246 -9.66 -14.51 3.77
C ASN A 246 -9.00 -13.49 4.71
N ALA A 247 -9.70 -12.45 5.15
CA ALA A 247 -9.14 -11.43 6.03
C ALA A 247 -8.77 -12.00 7.41
N THR A 248 -7.93 -11.27 8.13
CA THR A 248 -7.60 -11.58 9.53
C THR A 248 -8.86 -11.51 10.41
N ASP A 249 -8.88 -12.29 11.49
CA ASP A 249 -10.04 -12.30 12.41
C ASP A 249 -10.24 -10.92 13.06
N GLU A 250 -9.15 -10.21 13.33
CA GLU A 250 -9.17 -8.85 13.88
C GLU A 250 -9.86 -7.86 12.92
N LEU A 251 -9.59 -7.95 11.62
CA LEU A 251 -10.24 -7.09 10.63
C LEU A 251 -11.72 -7.45 10.46
N LYS A 252 -12.04 -8.75 10.38
CA LYS A 252 -13.43 -9.23 10.32
C LYS A 252 -14.26 -8.75 11.49
N ALA A 253 -13.69 -8.73 12.69
CA ALA A 253 -14.38 -8.26 13.91
C ALA A 253 -14.68 -6.75 13.91
N GLN A 254 -14.05 -5.96 13.04
CA GLN A 254 -14.21 -4.51 12.95
C GLN A 254 -14.96 -4.06 11.69
N ALA A 255 -15.24 -4.98 10.77
CA ALA A 255 -15.96 -4.69 9.54
C ALA A 255 -17.49 -4.77 9.74
N ASP A 256 -18.25 -3.97 8.99
CA ASP A 256 -19.71 -4.02 8.96
C ASP A 256 -20.22 -5.25 8.21
N TYR A 257 -19.44 -5.75 7.27
CA TYR A 257 -19.77 -6.90 6.44
C TYR A 257 -18.55 -7.74 6.12
N VAL A 258 -18.71 -9.07 6.12
CA VAL A 258 -17.70 -10.00 5.65
C VAL A 258 -18.17 -10.61 4.34
N THR A 259 -17.43 -10.34 3.26
CA THR A 259 -17.71 -10.91 1.94
C THR A 259 -17.00 -12.27 1.73
N ASP A 260 -17.01 -12.81 0.53
CA ASP A 260 -16.30 -14.04 0.20
C ASP A 260 -14.78 -13.79 0.03
N THR A 261 -14.01 -14.83 -0.22
CA THR A 261 -12.56 -14.75 -0.37
C THR A 261 -12.15 -14.09 -1.69
N ASN A 262 -10.90 -13.68 -1.81
CA ASN A 262 -10.30 -13.17 -3.03
C ASN A 262 -10.24 -14.22 -4.17
N GLU A 263 -10.28 -15.51 -3.85
CA GLU A 263 -10.39 -16.60 -4.83
C GLU A 263 -11.83 -16.82 -5.33
N ASN A 264 -12.83 -16.34 -4.60
CA ASN A 264 -14.25 -16.54 -4.84
C ASN A 264 -14.99 -15.24 -5.17
N ASP A 265 -14.32 -14.30 -5.84
CA ASP A 265 -14.92 -13.04 -6.32
C ASP A 265 -15.52 -12.17 -5.20
N GLY A 266 -14.92 -12.17 -4.01
CA GLY A 266 -15.44 -11.46 -2.83
C GLY A 266 -15.66 -9.97 -3.08
N VAL A 267 -14.79 -9.30 -3.84
CA VAL A 267 -14.97 -7.88 -4.21
C VAL A 267 -16.22 -7.67 -5.04
N ALA A 268 -16.46 -8.50 -6.06
CA ALA A 268 -17.66 -8.42 -6.89
C ALA A 268 -18.95 -8.63 -6.08
N LYS A 269 -18.92 -9.60 -5.14
CA LYS A 269 -20.04 -9.88 -4.24
C LYS A 269 -20.32 -8.70 -3.32
N ALA A 270 -19.29 -8.08 -2.73
CA ALA A 270 -19.43 -6.90 -1.90
C ALA A 270 -20.00 -5.71 -2.67
N ILE A 271 -19.46 -5.40 -3.86
CA ILE A 271 -19.95 -4.29 -4.70
C ILE A 271 -21.44 -4.49 -5.02
N ARG A 272 -21.84 -5.67 -5.51
CA ARG A 272 -23.23 -5.95 -5.89
C ARG A 272 -24.18 -5.96 -4.69
N HIS A 273 -23.72 -6.42 -3.52
CA HIS A 273 -24.53 -6.42 -2.28
C HIS A 273 -24.94 -5.01 -1.87
N PHE A 274 -24.06 -4.03 -2.00
CA PHE A 274 -24.32 -2.65 -1.58
C PHE A 274 -24.77 -1.71 -2.72
N MET A 275 -24.75 -2.15 -3.95
CA MET A 275 -25.36 -1.41 -5.06
C MET A 275 -26.87 -1.63 -5.20
N GLY A 276 -27.43 -2.68 -4.61
CA GLY A 276 -28.84 -3.06 -4.60
C GLY A 276 -29.16 -4.04 -5.70
#